data_8fa3c4dbbee06882485297ff510282c7
#
_entry.id   8fa3c4dbbee06882485297ff510282c7
#
_cell.length_a   1.000
_cell.length_b   1.000
_cell.length_c   1.000
_cell.angle_alpha   90.00
_cell.angle_beta   90.00
_cell.angle_gamma   90.00
#
_symmetry.space_group_name_H-M   'P 1'
#
loop_
_entity.id
_entity.type
_entity.pdbx_description
1 polymer ?
#
loop_
_entity_poly.entity_id
_entity_poly.type
_entity_poly.pdbx_seq_one_letter_code
_entity_poly.pdbx_strand_id
1 'polypeptide(L)'
;EYNIQDTALLDKLDKKLRFIDLSNELAHANTVLLQTTMGAVAVTEQAIVNEAHRRGMQVPNRPHRDEENTQAAGAYVAFPKKGLHKWIGSMDLNSLYPSVIRALNMDPATIIGQIRPEISESRVQEDMGLKKKSFAGSWEGRFSTEEYEAVMEQKRDVPLTVDWENGQSDVLSGAEIYKVIFDSNKPWMLSSNGTIFTTEHEGVIPGLLKRWYSERKELQGMLKKAKDADNKTEIEYWDKRQLVKKINLNSLYGAILNPGCRFFDKRIGQSTTLSGRTIVKHMSAEVNKVITGTYDHVGESVIYGDTDSVYFSAYPTLRDQIDKGEIPWSKDNVITLYDQVCEAANETFEKFMYDAFHCPKSRSDVIAAGREIVAQSGLYITKKRYAALVYDIEGFRSDSEDNPGKVKAMGLDLRRSDTPVFMQQFLSELLLMVLTEVPQKEVLDRITEFRKEFSDRPGWEKGSPKRANKIGHYQRLEEKQGKANMPGHVRASINWNTLKRMNGDKYSQEIVDGMKVIVCKLKQNPLGYTSVAYPTDELRIPDWFKELPFDDSAMAETIIDNKLDNLIGVLDYPLEDTKQNTTFGSLFEFGE
;
A
#
# COMPACT_ATOMS: atom_id res chain seq x y z
N GLU A 1 -23.62 20.03 -28.90
CA GLU A 1 -22.79 18.82 -29.12
C GLU A 1 -22.02 18.42 -27.85
N TYR A 2 -21.36 19.35 -27.17
CA TYR A 2 -20.56 19.08 -25.95
C TYR A 2 -21.39 18.40 -24.83
N ASN A 3 -22.55 18.95 -24.46
CA ASN A 3 -23.44 18.37 -23.45
C ASN A 3 -23.96 16.97 -23.82
N ILE A 4 -24.19 16.71 -25.10
CA ILE A 4 -24.60 15.38 -25.57
C ILE A 4 -23.47 14.38 -25.37
N GLN A 5 -22.24 14.79 -25.65
CA GLN A 5 -21.07 13.96 -25.46
C GLN A 5 -20.83 13.66 -23.98
N ASP A 6 -20.93 14.64 -23.08
CA ASP A 6 -20.77 14.46 -21.64
C ASP A 6 -21.81 13.48 -21.07
N THR A 7 -23.07 13.62 -21.48
CA THR A 7 -24.13 12.69 -21.07
C THR A 7 -23.89 11.27 -21.60
N ALA A 8 -23.47 11.15 -22.87
CA ALA A 8 -23.13 9.85 -23.47
C ALA A 8 -21.90 9.19 -22.81
N LEU A 9 -20.95 9.99 -22.30
CA LEU A 9 -19.79 9.48 -21.56
C LEU A 9 -20.18 8.87 -20.23
N LEU A 10 -21.15 9.42 -19.49
CA LEU A 10 -21.66 8.86 -18.25
C LEU A 10 -22.25 7.46 -18.46
N ASP A 11 -23.08 7.30 -19.51
CA ASP A 11 -23.64 5.98 -19.88
C ASP A 11 -22.55 4.98 -20.26
N LYS A 12 -21.56 5.40 -21.07
CA LYS A 12 -20.42 4.55 -21.44
C LYS A 12 -19.56 4.17 -20.23
N LEU A 13 -19.35 5.08 -19.29
CA LEU A 13 -18.61 4.82 -18.06
C LEU A 13 -19.34 3.82 -17.18
N ASP A 14 -20.67 4.00 -16.99
CA ASP A 14 -21.43 3.05 -16.18
C ASP A 14 -21.49 1.67 -16.83
N LYS A 15 -21.71 1.58 -18.14
CA LYS A 15 -21.65 0.32 -18.90
C LYS A 15 -20.31 -0.41 -18.74
N LYS A 16 -19.20 0.33 -18.68
CA LYS A 16 -17.85 -0.24 -18.52
C LYS A 16 -17.52 -0.59 -17.07
N LEU A 17 -17.86 0.26 -16.12
CA LEU A 17 -17.45 0.16 -14.71
C LEU A 17 -18.53 -0.47 -13.84
N ARG A 18 -19.80 -0.41 -14.27
CA ARG A 18 -20.97 -1.00 -13.60
C ARG A 18 -21.13 -0.50 -12.16
N PHE A 19 -20.88 0.77 -11.91
CA PHE A 19 -20.94 1.35 -10.57
C PHE A 19 -22.35 1.40 -9.99
N ILE A 20 -23.37 1.62 -10.83
CA ILE A 20 -24.77 1.63 -10.36
C ILE A 20 -25.16 0.24 -9.87
N ASP A 21 -24.84 -0.80 -10.62
CA ASP A 21 -25.10 -2.19 -10.21
C ASP A 21 -24.35 -2.55 -8.92
N LEU A 22 -23.06 -2.19 -8.84
CA LEU A 22 -22.26 -2.45 -7.65
C LEU A 22 -22.83 -1.73 -6.42
N SER A 23 -23.23 -0.46 -6.57
CA SER A 23 -23.85 0.33 -5.51
C SER A 23 -25.19 -0.26 -5.08
N ASN A 24 -25.98 -0.75 -6.03
CA ASN A 24 -27.25 -1.40 -5.74
C ASN A 24 -27.05 -2.69 -4.93
N GLU A 25 -26.13 -3.56 -5.32
CA GLU A 25 -25.78 -4.77 -4.56
C GLU A 25 -25.24 -4.44 -3.16
N LEU A 26 -24.43 -3.37 -3.04
CA LEU A 26 -23.93 -2.87 -1.74
C LEU A 26 -25.08 -2.37 -0.85
N ALA A 27 -26.03 -1.64 -1.40
CA ALA A 27 -27.20 -1.13 -0.70
C ALA A 27 -28.06 -2.27 -0.16
N HIS A 28 -28.35 -3.27 -0.98
CA HIS A 28 -29.11 -4.45 -0.57
C HIS A 28 -28.38 -5.29 0.48
N ALA A 29 -27.09 -5.57 0.26
CA ALA A 29 -26.29 -6.40 1.17
C ALA A 29 -26.18 -5.82 2.59
N ASN A 30 -26.22 -4.49 2.73
CA ASN A 30 -26.05 -3.79 4.00
C ASN A 30 -27.30 -3.06 4.49
N THR A 31 -28.42 -3.14 3.75
CA THR A 31 -29.71 -2.49 4.09
C THR A 31 -29.55 -0.97 4.26
N VAL A 32 -28.97 -0.33 3.26
CA VAL A 32 -28.77 1.12 3.21
C VAL A 32 -29.39 1.72 1.95
N LEU A 33 -29.60 3.04 1.95
CA LEU A 33 -30.02 3.75 0.74
C LEU A 33 -28.87 3.77 -0.29
N LEU A 34 -29.22 3.81 -1.59
CA LEU A 34 -28.24 3.84 -2.68
C LEU A 34 -27.20 4.96 -2.51
N GLN A 35 -27.64 6.16 -2.15
CA GLN A 35 -26.75 7.29 -1.90
C GLN A 35 -25.80 7.09 -0.70
N THR A 36 -26.18 6.25 0.28
CA THR A 36 -25.35 5.94 1.45
C THR A 36 -24.14 5.08 1.06
N THR A 37 -24.21 4.33 -0.06
CA THR A 37 -23.13 3.45 -0.51
C THR A 37 -21.83 4.18 -0.84
N MET A 38 -21.89 5.50 -1.04
CA MET A 38 -20.72 6.36 -1.24
C MET A 38 -19.90 6.58 0.05
N GLY A 39 -20.47 6.23 1.23
CA GLY A 39 -19.84 6.40 2.54
C GLY A 39 -19.51 5.07 3.20
N ALA A 40 -18.28 4.58 3.09
CA ALA A 40 -17.87 3.28 3.64
C ALA A 40 -18.14 3.14 5.15
N VAL A 41 -17.98 4.22 5.94
CA VAL A 41 -18.25 4.21 7.38
C VAL A 41 -19.72 3.96 7.66
N ALA A 42 -20.62 4.67 6.97
CA ALA A 42 -22.06 4.53 7.16
C ALA A 42 -22.58 3.14 6.74
N VAL A 43 -22.05 2.59 5.64
CA VAL A 43 -22.38 1.25 5.17
C VAL A 43 -21.96 0.21 6.20
N THR A 44 -20.72 0.28 6.69
CA THR A 44 -20.19 -0.66 7.67
C THR A 44 -20.92 -0.55 9.01
N GLU A 45 -21.16 0.67 9.50
CA GLU A 45 -21.93 0.91 10.73
C GLU A 45 -23.31 0.25 10.64
N GLN A 46 -24.03 0.45 9.53
CA GLN A 46 -25.34 -0.16 9.36
C GLN A 46 -25.28 -1.69 9.31
N ALA A 47 -24.26 -2.26 8.68
CA ALA A 47 -24.08 -3.71 8.65
C ALA A 47 -23.88 -4.30 10.06
N ILE A 48 -23.08 -3.62 10.91
CA ILE A 48 -22.87 -4.04 12.31
C ILE A 48 -24.17 -3.88 13.12
N VAL A 49 -24.91 -2.79 12.94
CA VAL A 49 -26.23 -2.57 13.57
C VAL A 49 -27.20 -3.70 13.20
N ASN A 50 -27.29 -4.06 11.93
CA ASN A 50 -28.16 -5.15 11.46
C ASN A 50 -27.77 -6.50 12.11
N GLU A 51 -26.47 -6.78 12.22
CA GLU A 51 -26.00 -8.01 12.87
C GLU A 51 -26.29 -8.02 14.37
N ALA A 52 -26.10 -6.90 15.06
CA ALA A 52 -26.45 -6.76 16.48
C ALA A 52 -27.96 -6.98 16.71
N HIS A 53 -28.83 -6.33 15.92
CA HIS A 53 -30.27 -6.51 16.00
C HIS A 53 -30.70 -7.95 15.71
N ARG A 54 -30.08 -8.61 14.72
CA ARG A 54 -30.33 -10.03 14.43
C ARG A 54 -30.03 -10.94 15.63
N ARG A 55 -29.07 -10.53 16.47
CA ARG A 55 -28.71 -11.24 17.73
C ARG A 55 -29.54 -10.77 18.94
N GLY A 56 -30.48 -9.86 18.75
CA GLY A 56 -31.27 -9.27 19.84
C GLY A 56 -30.49 -8.32 20.76
N MET A 57 -29.36 -7.79 20.28
CA MET A 57 -28.50 -6.90 21.02
C MET A 57 -28.84 -5.43 20.76
N GLN A 58 -28.72 -4.60 21.80
CA GLN A 58 -28.77 -3.15 21.66
C GLN A 58 -27.41 -2.62 21.19
N VAL A 59 -27.44 -1.55 20.40
CA VAL A 59 -26.23 -0.87 19.95
C VAL A 59 -25.97 0.39 20.76
N PRO A 60 -24.70 0.74 21.01
CA PRO A 60 -24.35 1.95 21.75
C PRO A 60 -24.75 3.23 20.98
N ASN A 61 -24.86 4.34 21.68
CA ASN A 61 -24.93 5.66 21.05
C ASN A 61 -23.59 5.99 20.38
N ARG A 62 -23.62 6.92 19.41
CA ARG A 62 -22.35 7.43 18.85
C ARG A 62 -21.55 8.11 19.96
N PRO A 63 -20.25 7.80 20.09
CA PRO A 63 -19.40 8.47 21.07
C PRO A 63 -19.31 9.97 20.75
N HIS A 64 -19.21 10.80 21.78
CA HIS A 64 -18.81 12.19 21.59
C HIS A 64 -17.39 12.22 21.02
N ARG A 65 -17.15 13.10 20.04
CA ARG A 65 -15.82 13.29 19.48
C ARG A 65 -14.95 13.99 20.50
N ASP A 66 -14.13 13.25 21.21
CA ASP A 66 -12.96 13.83 21.86
C ASP A 66 -11.90 14.03 20.79
N GLU A 67 -11.42 15.26 20.64
CA GLU A 67 -10.39 15.63 19.64
C GLU A 67 -9.01 15.07 19.98
N GLU A 68 -8.84 14.37 21.10
CA GLU A 68 -7.58 13.77 21.51
C GLU A 68 -7.18 12.61 20.61
N ASN A 69 -6.09 12.83 19.92
CA ASN A 69 -5.18 11.92 19.20
C ASN A 69 -5.76 10.53 18.83
N THR A 70 -6.56 10.51 17.77
CA THR A 70 -7.24 9.31 17.25
C THR A 70 -6.36 8.42 16.36
N GLN A 71 -5.05 8.74 16.18
CA GLN A 71 -4.17 7.95 15.33
C GLN A 71 -3.84 6.61 15.97
N ALA A 72 -4.20 5.54 15.27
CA ALA A 72 -3.70 4.19 15.53
C ALA A 72 -2.38 3.94 14.80
N ALA A 73 -1.56 3.02 15.33
CA ALA A 73 -0.36 2.58 14.62
C ALA A 73 -0.71 1.99 13.26
N GLY A 74 0.02 2.38 12.23
CA GLY A 74 -0.12 1.81 10.90
C GLY A 74 0.42 0.38 10.77
N ALA A 75 0.29 -0.21 9.58
CA ALA A 75 0.82 -1.52 9.24
C ALA A 75 2.35 -1.61 9.37
N TYR A 76 2.86 -2.85 9.50
CA TYR A 76 4.29 -3.12 9.37
C TYR A 76 4.72 -2.97 7.91
N VAL A 77 5.75 -2.19 7.67
CA VAL A 77 6.43 -2.09 6.37
C VAL A 77 7.92 -2.12 6.64
N ALA A 78 8.57 -3.20 6.26
CA ALA A 78 10.01 -3.34 6.38
C ALA A 78 10.75 -2.36 5.46
N PHE A 79 12.01 -2.04 5.76
CA PHE A 79 12.89 -1.49 4.74
C PHE A 79 13.34 -2.63 3.83
N PRO A 80 13.25 -2.48 2.50
CA PRO A 80 13.71 -3.52 1.59
C PRO A 80 15.24 -3.62 1.60
N LYS A 81 15.75 -4.79 1.34
CA LYS A 81 17.13 -4.96 0.85
C LYS A 81 17.19 -4.37 -0.53
N LYS A 82 17.85 -3.22 -0.65
CA LYS A 82 17.91 -2.44 -1.90
C LYS A 82 18.69 -3.18 -2.98
N GLY A 83 18.32 -2.96 -4.24
CA GLY A 83 19.00 -3.50 -5.41
C GLY A 83 18.17 -4.49 -6.20
N LEU A 84 18.84 -5.15 -7.14
CA LEU A 84 18.27 -6.19 -7.99
C LEU A 84 18.46 -7.56 -7.31
N HIS A 85 17.36 -8.28 -7.12
CA HIS A 85 17.33 -9.63 -6.56
C HIS A 85 16.80 -10.62 -7.58
N LYS A 86 17.26 -11.88 -7.47
CA LYS A 86 16.89 -12.98 -8.38
C LYS A 86 15.98 -13.98 -7.67
N TRP A 87 15.14 -14.62 -8.44
CA TRP A 87 14.33 -15.76 -8.02
C TRP A 87 13.51 -15.46 -6.75
N ILE A 88 12.59 -14.53 -6.89
CA ILE A 88 11.81 -14.00 -5.76
C ILE A 88 10.50 -14.74 -5.63
N GLY A 89 10.19 -15.18 -4.41
CA GLY A 89 8.86 -15.61 -4.01
C GLY A 89 8.16 -14.56 -3.17
N SER A 90 6.84 -14.54 -3.15
CA SER A 90 6.08 -13.84 -2.13
C SER A 90 5.03 -14.73 -1.50
N MET A 91 4.84 -14.54 -0.20
CA MET A 91 3.80 -15.16 0.61
C MET A 91 2.92 -14.05 1.19
N ASP A 92 1.61 -14.19 1.09
CA ASP A 92 0.61 -13.18 1.48
C ASP A 92 -0.44 -13.76 2.41
N LEU A 93 -0.74 -13.05 3.50
CA LEU A 93 -1.74 -13.45 4.48
C LEU A 93 -3.17 -13.18 3.98
N ASN A 94 -4.00 -14.19 3.99
CA ASN A 94 -5.39 -14.11 3.54
C ASN A 94 -6.22 -13.13 4.37
N SER A 95 -6.50 -11.92 3.83
CA SER A 95 -7.33 -10.90 4.48
C SER A 95 -6.88 -10.65 5.93
N LEU A 96 -5.61 -10.27 6.14
CA LEU A 96 -4.96 -10.20 7.45
C LEU A 96 -5.83 -9.56 8.53
N TYR A 97 -6.26 -8.30 8.38
CA TYR A 97 -7.00 -7.60 9.43
C TYR A 97 -8.37 -8.23 9.77
N PRO A 98 -9.21 -8.61 8.80
CA PRO A 98 -10.41 -9.39 9.08
C PRO A 98 -10.12 -10.72 9.80
N SER A 99 -9.04 -11.39 9.44
CA SER A 99 -8.64 -12.66 10.06
C SER A 99 -8.16 -12.47 11.50
N VAL A 100 -7.36 -11.45 11.76
CA VAL A 100 -6.91 -11.10 13.13
C VAL A 100 -8.08 -10.72 14.03
N ILE A 101 -9.03 -9.90 13.55
CA ILE A 101 -10.24 -9.53 14.30
C ILE A 101 -11.07 -10.78 14.65
N ARG A 102 -11.20 -11.72 13.69
CA ARG A 102 -11.92 -12.99 13.92
C ARG A 102 -11.19 -13.90 14.89
N ALA A 103 -9.88 -14.09 14.70
CA ALA A 103 -9.06 -14.96 15.55
C ALA A 103 -9.08 -14.51 17.01
N LEU A 104 -8.82 -13.24 17.26
CA LEU A 104 -8.73 -12.66 18.60
C LEU A 104 -10.08 -12.12 19.13
N ASN A 105 -11.19 -12.40 18.46
CA ASN A 105 -12.54 -12.03 18.90
C ASN A 105 -12.70 -10.53 19.21
N MET A 106 -12.09 -9.66 18.41
CA MET A 106 -12.01 -8.23 18.67
C MET A 106 -13.33 -7.51 18.44
N ASP A 107 -13.96 -7.10 19.51
CA ASP A 107 -15.25 -6.40 19.54
C ASP A 107 -15.32 -5.54 20.81
N PRO A 108 -15.97 -4.37 20.81
CA PRO A 108 -16.16 -3.59 22.04
C PRO A 108 -16.78 -4.39 23.18
N ALA A 109 -17.69 -5.33 22.87
CA ALA A 109 -18.39 -6.14 23.87
C ALA A 109 -17.56 -7.33 24.40
N THR A 110 -16.42 -7.64 23.79
CA THR A 110 -15.53 -8.74 24.20
C THR A 110 -14.26 -8.26 24.93
N ILE A 111 -14.03 -6.96 24.98
CA ILE A 111 -12.94 -6.40 25.80
C ILE A 111 -13.27 -6.62 27.26
N ILE A 112 -12.33 -7.15 28.03
CA ILE A 112 -12.48 -7.34 29.47
C ILE A 112 -11.44 -6.55 30.30
N GLY A 113 -10.36 -6.13 29.66
CA GLY A 113 -9.33 -5.32 30.31
C GLY A 113 -8.30 -4.77 29.33
N GLN A 114 -7.54 -3.82 29.81
CA GLN A 114 -6.45 -3.16 29.08
C GLN A 114 -5.26 -2.96 30.00
N ILE A 115 -4.11 -3.41 29.60
CA ILE A 115 -2.85 -3.02 30.24
C ILE A 115 -2.62 -1.54 29.94
N ARG A 116 -2.47 -0.72 30.99
CA ARG A 116 -2.46 0.76 30.86
C ARG A 116 -1.26 1.24 30.04
N PRO A 117 -1.49 1.99 28.96
CA PRO A 117 -0.45 2.45 28.04
C PRO A 117 0.61 3.32 28.70
N GLU A 118 0.20 4.28 29.54
CA GLU A 118 1.03 5.37 30.07
C GLU A 118 2.19 4.87 30.93
N ILE A 119 1.95 3.86 31.77
CA ILE A 119 2.99 3.27 32.63
C ILE A 119 3.98 2.45 31.79
N SER A 120 3.50 1.83 30.72
CA SER A 120 4.33 1.05 29.82
C SER A 120 5.16 1.91 28.89
N GLU A 121 4.63 3.06 28.44
CA GLU A 121 5.34 3.96 27.54
C GLU A 121 6.57 4.58 28.18
N SER A 122 6.45 5.14 29.39
CA SER A 122 7.61 5.74 30.08
C SER A 122 8.71 4.72 30.36
N ARG A 123 8.35 3.50 30.81
CA ARG A 123 9.33 2.44 31.08
C ARG A 123 9.96 1.85 29.83
N VAL A 124 9.21 1.67 28.75
CA VAL A 124 9.78 1.22 27.48
C VAL A 124 10.72 2.26 26.90
N GLN A 125 10.42 3.55 27.06
CA GLN A 125 11.32 4.63 26.65
C GLN A 125 12.61 4.64 27.46
N GLU A 126 12.55 4.40 28.77
CA GLU A 126 13.72 4.26 29.64
C GLU A 126 14.55 3.03 29.30
N ASP A 127 13.92 1.86 29.23
CA ASP A 127 14.59 0.57 29.00
C ASP A 127 15.22 0.45 27.60
N MET A 128 14.63 1.08 26.58
CA MET A 128 15.13 1.04 25.20
C MET A 128 15.92 2.28 24.78
N GLY A 129 16.12 3.26 25.66
CA GLY A 129 16.81 4.50 25.35
C GLY A 129 16.14 5.33 24.25
N LEU A 130 14.85 5.17 24.04
CA LEU A 130 14.11 5.77 22.93
C LEU A 130 13.54 7.14 23.32
N LYS A 131 14.08 8.19 22.74
CA LYS A 131 13.48 9.53 22.85
C LYS A 131 12.18 9.60 22.05
N LYS A 132 11.04 9.73 22.75
CA LYS A 132 9.69 10.02 22.22
C LYS A 132 9.28 9.21 20.96
N LYS A 133 9.08 7.91 21.09
CA LYS A 133 8.30 7.15 20.10
C LYS A 133 6.84 7.06 20.54
N SER A 134 5.92 6.97 19.58
CA SER A 134 4.50 6.75 19.86
C SER A 134 4.31 5.45 20.63
N PHE A 135 3.33 5.39 21.53
CA PHE A 135 2.94 4.21 22.30
C PHE A 135 2.87 2.93 21.45
N ALA A 136 2.32 3.02 20.25
CA ALA A 136 2.23 1.92 19.30
C ALA A 136 3.58 1.29 18.94
N GLY A 137 4.62 2.09 18.73
CA GLY A 137 5.96 1.60 18.45
C GLY A 137 6.67 1.00 19.69
N SER A 138 6.23 1.39 20.88
CA SER A 138 6.78 0.89 22.15
C SER A 138 6.30 -0.52 22.46
N TRP A 139 5.03 -0.82 22.20
CA TRP A 139 4.44 -2.14 22.44
C TRP A 139 4.88 -3.19 21.43
N GLU A 140 5.12 -2.81 20.20
CA GLU A 140 5.52 -3.73 19.14
C GLU A 140 6.75 -4.58 19.49
N GLY A 141 7.72 -4.00 20.20
CA GLY A 141 8.90 -4.73 20.65
C GLY A 141 8.71 -5.58 21.91
N ARG A 142 7.55 -5.49 22.59
CA ARG A 142 7.28 -6.22 23.83
C ARG A 142 6.35 -7.41 23.69
N PHE A 143 5.46 -7.38 22.71
CA PHE A 143 4.45 -8.42 22.47
C PHE A 143 4.59 -9.01 21.08
N SER A 144 5.79 -9.09 20.54
CA SER A 144 6.08 -9.75 19.27
C SER A 144 6.75 -11.10 19.52
N THR A 145 6.06 -12.14 19.21
CA THR A 145 6.48 -13.54 18.93
C THR A 145 7.43 -14.24 19.90
N GLU A 146 8.62 -14.67 19.49
CA GLU A 146 9.57 -15.38 20.34
C GLU A 146 10.07 -14.53 21.51
N GLU A 147 10.14 -13.21 21.33
CA GLU A 147 10.46 -12.30 22.42
C GLU A 147 9.34 -12.19 23.44
N TYR A 148 8.12 -12.65 23.13
CA TYR A 148 6.97 -12.52 24.03
C TYR A 148 7.16 -13.31 25.32
N GLU A 149 7.50 -14.59 25.25
CA GLU A 149 7.85 -15.38 26.44
C GLU A 149 9.10 -14.81 27.12
N ALA A 150 10.15 -14.51 26.38
CA ALA A 150 11.39 -13.94 26.89
C ALA A 150 11.19 -12.56 27.53
N VAL A 151 10.33 -11.69 26.95
CA VAL A 151 10.01 -10.37 27.52
C VAL A 151 9.15 -10.49 28.77
N MET A 152 8.18 -11.39 28.82
CA MET A 152 7.39 -11.64 30.02
C MET A 152 8.25 -12.27 31.13
N GLU A 153 9.17 -13.13 30.79
CA GLU A 153 10.12 -13.72 31.70
C GLU A 153 11.16 -12.71 32.21
N GLN A 154 11.74 -11.87 31.35
CA GLN A 154 12.67 -10.80 31.71
C GLN A 154 12.01 -9.67 32.51
N LYS A 155 10.71 -9.41 32.30
CA LYS A 155 9.91 -8.37 32.97
C LYS A 155 9.02 -8.93 34.06
N ARG A 156 9.37 -10.08 34.56
CA ARG A 156 8.64 -10.86 35.56
C ARG A 156 8.16 -10.05 36.77
N ASP A 157 9.00 -9.14 37.23
CA ASP A 157 8.75 -8.34 38.43
C ASP A 157 8.32 -6.89 38.15
N VAL A 158 8.10 -6.54 36.86
CA VAL A 158 7.68 -5.19 36.49
C VAL A 158 6.20 -5.01 36.80
N PRO A 159 5.82 -4.08 37.70
CA PRO A 159 4.41 -3.79 37.97
C PRO A 159 3.79 -3.08 36.76
N LEU A 160 2.66 -3.61 36.32
CA LEU A 160 1.84 -3.09 35.23
C LEU A 160 0.42 -2.86 35.75
N THR A 161 -0.20 -1.75 35.40
CA THR A 161 -1.61 -1.50 35.73
C THR A 161 -2.51 -2.09 34.66
N VAL A 162 -3.48 -2.88 35.09
CA VAL A 162 -4.54 -3.42 34.23
C VAL A 162 -5.84 -2.75 34.62
N ASP A 163 -6.46 -2.06 33.67
CA ASP A 163 -7.79 -1.48 33.83
C ASP A 163 -8.82 -2.49 33.30
N TRP A 164 -9.73 -2.93 34.18
CA TRP A 164 -10.80 -3.86 33.83
C TRP A 164 -12.08 -3.12 33.42
N GLU A 165 -12.86 -3.71 32.51
CA GLU A 165 -14.13 -3.11 32.05
C GLU A 165 -15.20 -2.99 33.17
N ASN A 166 -15.01 -3.67 34.29
CA ASN A 166 -15.86 -3.48 35.48
C ASN A 166 -15.55 -2.20 36.29
N GLY A 167 -14.61 -1.38 35.84
CA GLY A 167 -14.18 -0.13 36.48
C GLY A 167 -13.14 -0.29 37.57
N GLN A 168 -12.61 -1.50 37.80
CA GLN A 168 -11.51 -1.76 38.74
C GLN A 168 -10.16 -1.66 38.02
N SER A 169 -9.12 -1.34 38.77
CA SER A 169 -7.75 -1.35 38.29
C SER A 169 -6.89 -2.14 39.27
N ASP A 170 -6.11 -3.07 38.74
CA ASP A 170 -5.16 -3.86 39.48
C ASP A 170 -3.73 -3.54 39.03
N VAL A 171 -2.78 -3.61 39.97
CA VAL A 171 -1.36 -3.56 39.65
C VAL A 171 -0.82 -4.98 39.78
N LEU A 172 -0.43 -5.56 38.64
CA LEU A 172 0.05 -6.92 38.49
C LEU A 172 1.46 -6.91 37.91
N SER A 173 2.31 -7.83 38.36
CA SER A 173 3.59 -8.07 37.69
C SER A 173 3.38 -8.74 36.32
N GLY A 174 4.37 -8.67 35.42
CA GLY A 174 4.32 -9.38 34.15
C GLY A 174 4.09 -10.89 34.34
N ALA A 175 4.69 -11.50 35.37
CA ALA A 175 4.49 -12.92 35.68
C ALA A 175 3.04 -13.23 36.11
N GLU A 176 2.41 -12.36 36.90
CA GLU A 176 1.03 -12.52 37.31
C GLU A 176 0.05 -12.35 36.11
N ILE A 177 0.31 -11.38 35.21
CA ILE A 177 -0.48 -11.23 33.99
C ILE A 177 -0.36 -12.48 33.11
N TYR A 178 0.87 -12.98 32.90
CA TYR A 178 1.10 -14.22 32.15
C TYR A 178 0.30 -15.38 32.76
N LYS A 179 0.44 -15.61 34.06
CA LYS A 179 -0.28 -16.66 34.77
C LYS A 179 -1.80 -16.55 34.64
N VAL A 180 -2.33 -15.33 34.74
CA VAL A 180 -3.78 -15.09 34.65
C VAL A 180 -4.32 -15.33 33.23
N ILE A 181 -3.54 -15.09 32.18
CA ILE A 181 -3.99 -15.21 30.80
C ILE A 181 -3.61 -16.58 30.21
N PHE A 182 -2.35 -17.00 30.34
CA PHE A 182 -1.82 -18.19 29.63
C PHE A 182 -1.88 -19.47 30.47
N ASP A 183 -1.67 -19.40 31.79
CA ASP A 183 -1.64 -20.57 32.68
C ASP A 183 -2.99 -20.83 33.38
N SER A 184 -3.96 -19.94 33.20
CA SER A 184 -5.30 -20.12 33.77
C SER A 184 -6.23 -20.74 32.73
N ASN A 185 -7.26 -21.46 33.20
CA ASN A 185 -8.31 -21.98 32.31
C ASN A 185 -9.33 -20.88 31.91
N LYS A 186 -8.97 -19.61 32.00
CA LYS A 186 -9.86 -18.52 31.59
C LYS A 186 -9.90 -18.42 30.06
N PRO A 187 -11.06 -18.17 29.47
CA PRO A 187 -11.21 -18.04 28.03
C PRO A 187 -10.77 -16.64 27.56
N TRP A 188 -9.54 -16.27 27.90
CA TRP A 188 -8.99 -14.93 27.64
C TRP A 188 -7.84 -14.98 26.64
N MET A 189 -7.77 -13.96 25.81
CA MET A 189 -6.72 -13.75 24.81
C MET A 189 -6.11 -12.36 25.02
N LEU A 190 -4.81 -12.23 24.75
CA LEU A 190 -4.08 -10.97 24.86
C LEU A 190 -3.61 -10.53 23.46
N SER A 191 -4.00 -9.32 23.03
CA SER A 191 -3.49 -8.73 21.80
C SER A 191 -2.16 -8.00 22.01
N SER A 192 -1.43 -7.72 20.91
CA SER A 192 -0.10 -7.10 20.97
C SER A 192 -0.06 -5.69 21.58
N ASN A 193 -1.18 -5.01 21.75
CA ASN A 193 -1.25 -3.71 22.45
C ASN A 193 -1.70 -3.82 23.91
N GLY A 194 -1.79 -5.04 24.46
CA GLY A 194 -2.17 -5.26 25.84
C GLY A 194 -3.69 -5.23 26.11
N THR A 195 -4.54 -5.24 25.08
CA THR A 195 -5.98 -5.41 25.25
C THR A 195 -6.31 -6.88 25.45
N ILE A 196 -7.12 -7.18 26.46
CA ILE A 196 -7.55 -8.53 26.81
C ILE A 196 -8.98 -8.75 26.32
N PHE A 197 -9.18 -9.81 25.53
CA PHE A 197 -10.47 -10.19 24.96
C PHE A 197 -10.95 -11.51 25.56
N THR A 198 -12.28 -11.65 25.74
CA THR A 198 -12.88 -12.95 26.11
C THR A 198 -13.34 -13.75 24.92
N THR A 199 -13.34 -15.08 25.04
CA THR A 199 -13.94 -16.02 24.08
C THR A 199 -15.21 -16.68 24.61
N GLU A 200 -15.73 -16.28 25.76
CA GLU A 200 -16.98 -16.82 26.33
C GLU A 200 -18.17 -16.64 25.39
N HIS A 201 -18.17 -15.60 24.59
CA HIS A 201 -19.14 -15.35 23.55
C HIS A 201 -18.49 -14.77 22.29
N GLU A 202 -19.09 -14.99 21.14
CA GLU A 202 -18.60 -14.42 19.89
C GLU A 202 -19.04 -12.96 19.74
N GLY A 203 -18.10 -12.03 19.54
CA GLY A 203 -18.39 -10.62 19.27
C GLY A 203 -19.23 -10.44 18.01
N VAL A 204 -19.93 -9.31 17.91
CA VAL A 204 -20.78 -8.96 16.76
C VAL A 204 -19.92 -8.79 15.51
N ILE A 205 -18.82 -8.05 15.62
CA ILE A 205 -17.91 -7.75 14.51
C ILE A 205 -17.19 -9.03 14.01
N PRO A 206 -16.56 -9.86 14.85
CA PRO A 206 -15.97 -11.13 14.42
C PRO A 206 -16.98 -12.07 13.74
N GLY A 207 -18.17 -12.19 14.30
CA GLY A 207 -19.22 -13.04 13.74
C GLY A 207 -19.74 -12.52 12.39
N LEU A 208 -19.87 -11.21 12.22
CA LEU A 208 -20.23 -10.59 10.95
C LEU A 208 -19.15 -10.85 9.88
N LEU A 209 -17.87 -10.68 10.23
CA LEU A 209 -16.75 -10.98 9.34
C LEU A 209 -16.70 -12.47 8.94
N LYS A 210 -16.95 -13.37 9.90
CA LYS A 210 -17.01 -14.82 9.66
C LYS A 210 -18.12 -15.15 8.65
N ARG A 211 -19.31 -14.57 8.82
CA ARG A 211 -20.43 -14.74 7.90
C ARG A 211 -20.10 -14.21 6.51
N TRP A 212 -19.60 -12.98 6.38
CA TRP A 212 -19.23 -12.42 5.08
C TRP A 212 -18.14 -13.21 4.36
N TYR A 213 -17.18 -13.74 5.11
CA TYR A 213 -16.13 -14.57 4.53
C TYR A 213 -16.70 -15.89 3.98
N SER A 214 -17.58 -16.56 4.75
CA SER A 214 -18.24 -17.81 4.30
C SER A 214 -19.12 -17.56 3.07
N GLU A 215 -19.96 -16.53 3.11
CA GLU A 215 -20.80 -16.13 1.97
C GLU A 215 -19.95 -15.83 0.72
N ARG A 216 -18.80 -15.15 0.90
CA ARG A 216 -17.90 -14.87 -0.22
C ARG A 216 -17.31 -16.15 -0.83
N LYS A 217 -16.93 -17.13 -0.01
CA LYS A 217 -16.42 -18.43 -0.50
C LYS A 217 -17.48 -19.19 -1.29
N GLU A 218 -18.72 -19.19 -0.84
CA GLU A 218 -19.84 -19.77 -1.58
C GLU A 218 -20.06 -19.10 -2.93
N LEU A 219 -20.07 -17.75 -2.95
CA LEU A 219 -20.22 -16.96 -4.17
C LEU A 219 -19.05 -17.16 -5.16
N GLN A 220 -17.82 -17.31 -4.66
CA GLN A 220 -16.66 -17.67 -5.48
C GLN A 220 -16.79 -19.08 -6.08
N GLY A 221 -17.37 -20.03 -5.34
CA GLY A 221 -17.68 -21.36 -5.85
C GLY A 221 -18.71 -21.32 -6.99
N MET A 222 -19.76 -20.50 -6.85
CA MET A 222 -20.76 -20.30 -7.91
C MET A 222 -20.16 -19.60 -9.13
N LEU A 223 -19.30 -18.60 -8.91
CA LEU A 223 -18.57 -17.90 -9.98
C LEU A 223 -17.68 -18.87 -10.77
N LYS A 224 -16.99 -19.78 -10.07
CA LYS A 224 -16.16 -20.80 -10.72
C LYS A 224 -17.00 -21.71 -11.61
N LYS A 225 -18.12 -22.23 -11.11
CA LYS A 225 -19.06 -23.05 -11.89
C LYS A 225 -19.59 -22.32 -13.13
N ALA A 226 -19.92 -21.02 -12.99
CA ALA A 226 -20.37 -20.20 -14.11
C ALA A 226 -19.28 -20.01 -15.17
N LYS A 227 -18.02 -19.86 -14.74
CA LYS A 227 -16.85 -19.78 -15.64
C LYS A 227 -16.60 -21.09 -16.37
N ASP A 228 -16.68 -22.21 -15.66
CA ASP A 228 -16.52 -23.56 -16.24
C ASP A 228 -17.61 -23.84 -17.28
N ALA A 229 -18.81 -23.26 -17.12
CA ALA A 229 -19.93 -23.36 -18.05
C ALA A 229 -19.95 -22.27 -19.15
N ASP A 230 -18.97 -21.36 -19.18
CA ASP A 230 -18.90 -20.17 -20.05
C ASP A 230 -20.20 -19.33 -20.07
N ASN A 231 -20.92 -19.28 -18.95
CA ASN A 231 -22.16 -18.52 -18.81
C ASN A 231 -21.86 -17.08 -18.40
N LYS A 232 -21.72 -16.18 -19.40
CA LYS A 232 -21.35 -14.77 -19.19
C LYS A 232 -22.29 -14.01 -18.25
N THR A 233 -23.58 -14.28 -18.29
CA THR A 233 -24.57 -13.61 -17.43
C THR A 233 -24.38 -14.00 -15.97
N GLU A 234 -24.20 -15.30 -15.69
CA GLU A 234 -23.94 -15.76 -14.33
C GLU A 234 -22.55 -15.37 -13.83
N ILE A 235 -21.54 -15.34 -14.70
CA ILE A 235 -20.20 -14.84 -14.36
C ILE A 235 -20.31 -13.40 -13.85
N GLU A 236 -20.98 -12.52 -14.59
CA GLU A 236 -21.18 -11.13 -14.19
C GLU A 236 -21.97 -10.99 -12.87
N TYR A 237 -22.99 -11.79 -12.69
CA TYR A 237 -23.86 -11.79 -11.52
C TYR A 237 -23.12 -12.22 -10.25
N TRP A 238 -22.42 -13.35 -10.30
CA TRP A 238 -21.71 -13.89 -9.13
C TRP A 238 -20.44 -13.10 -8.82
N ASP A 239 -19.76 -12.56 -9.85
CA ASP A 239 -18.58 -11.74 -9.63
C ASP A 239 -18.89 -10.44 -8.87
N LYS A 240 -19.96 -9.73 -9.21
CA LYS A 240 -20.40 -8.54 -8.48
C LYS A 240 -20.72 -8.84 -7.02
N ARG A 241 -21.42 -9.92 -6.75
CA ARG A 241 -21.82 -10.30 -5.39
C ARG A 241 -20.64 -10.69 -4.51
N GLN A 242 -19.70 -11.48 -5.03
CA GLN A 242 -18.48 -11.79 -4.28
C GLN A 242 -17.61 -10.53 -4.07
N LEU A 243 -17.61 -9.59 -5.03
CA LEU A 243 -16.90 -8.32 -4.92
C LEU A 243 -17.47 -7.44 -3.81
N VAL A 244 -18.79 -7.37 -3.65
CA VAL A 244 -19.42 -6.65 -2.51
C VAL A 244 -18.95 -7.21 -1.17
N LYS A 245 -18.89 -8.55 -1.03
CA LYS A 245 -18.38 -9.15 0.21
C LYS A 245 -16.91 -8.84 0.44
N LYS A 246 -16.08 -8.80 -0.62
CA LYS A 246 -14.69 -8.37 -0.54
C LYS A 246 -14.57 -6.92 -0.09
N ILE A 247 -15.40 -6.02 -0.63
CA ILE A 247 -15.43 -4.61 -0.25
C ILE A 247 -15.81 -4.47 1.23
N ASN A 248 -16.88 -5.14 1.68
CA ASN A 248 -17.31 -5.09 3.07
C ASN A 248 -16.22 -5.58 4.03
N LEU A 249 -15.60 -6.73 3.74
CA LEU A 249 -14.50 -7.28 4.54
C LEU A 249 -13.32 -6.31 4.66
N ASN A 250 -12.88 -5.73 3.54
CA ASN A 250 -11.71 -4.86 3.53
C ASN A 250 -12.00 -3.44 4.09
N SER A 251 -13.25 -2.99 4.02
CA SER A 251 -13.65 -1.66 4.50
C SER A 251 -13.89 -1.62 6.01
N LEU A 252 -14.25 -2.74 6.63
CA LEU A 252 -14.68 -2.78 8.02
C LEU A 252 -13.63 -2.22 8.96
N TYR A 253 -12.38 -2.67 8.83
CA TYR A 253 -11.28 -2.21 9.68
C TYR A 253 -11.11 -0.68 9.61
N GLY A 254 -11.04 -0.12 8.39
CA GLY A 254 -10.92 1.32 8.20
C GLY A 254 -12.13 2.12 8.72
N ALA A 255 -13.32 1.52 8.65
CA ALA A 255 -14.55 2.16 9.13
C ALA A 255 -14.61 2.22 10.67
N ILE A 256 -14.28 1.13 11.36
CA ILE A 256 -14.30 1.10 12.85
C ILE A 256 -13.17 1.95 13.46
N LEU A 257 -12.13 2.29 12.71
CA LEU A 257 -11.08 3.24 13.11
C LEU A 257 -11.44 4.70 12.85
N ASN A 258 -12.56 4.97 12.20
CA ASN A 258 -13.00 6.33 11.99
C ASN A 258 -13.71 6.85 13.24
N PRO A 259 -13.28 7.99 13.85
CA PRO A 259 -13.91 8.53 15.04
C PRO A 259 -15.41 8.89 14.86
N GLY A 260 -15.87 9.01 13.62
CA GLY A 260 -17.28 9.18 13.31
C GLY A 260 -18.11 7.91 13.32
N CYS A 261 -17.50 6.75 13.46
CA CYS A 261 -18.18 5.45 13.55
C CYS A 261 -18.72 5.23 14.97
N ARG A 262 -19.94 4.69 15.07
CA ARG A 262 -20.57 4.31 16.35
C ARG A 262 -19.77 3.29 17.15
N PHE A 263 -19.09 2.39 16.44
CA PHE A 263 -18.29 1.29 17.01
C PHE A 263 -16.80 1.61 17.07
N PHE A 264 -16.44 2.91 17.01
CA PHE A 264 -15.07 3.33 17.14
C PHE A 264 -14.52 2.97 18.53
N ASP A 265 -13.47 2.18 18.55
CA ASP A 265 -12.64 1.93 19.73
C ASP A 265 -11.17 1.85 19.30
N LYS A 266 -10.37 2.78 19.82
CA LYS A 266 -8.93 2.87 19.50
C LYS A 266 -8.17 1.61 19.89
N ARG A 267 -8.60 0.94 20.98
CA ARG A 267 -7.99 -0.32 21.45
C ARG A 267 -8.11 -1.41 20.40
N ILE A 268 -9.29 -1.57 19.77
CA ILE A 268 -9.53 -2.55 18.70
C ILE A 268 -8.65 -2.24 17.47
N GLY A 269 -8.58 -0.97 17.09
CA GLY A 269 -7.74 -0.55 15.97
C GLY A 269 -6.26 -0.87 16.18
N GLN A 270 -5.73 -0.55 17.35
CA GLN A 270 -4.35 -0.86 17.73
C GLN A 270 -4.13 -2.37 17.89
N SER A 271 -5.06 -3.09 18.51
CA SER A 271 -5.01 -4.55 18.61
C SER A 271 -4.87 -5.20 17.24
N THR A 272 -5.67 -4.75 16.28
CA THR A 272 -5.68 -5.31 14.92
C THR A 272 -4.35 -5.08 14.20
N THR A 273 -3.85 -3.83 14.19
CA THR A 273 -2.61 -3.52 13.47
C THR A 273 -1.38 -4.13 14.13
N LEU A 274 -1.25 -4.02 15.45
CA LEU A 274 -0.07 -4.51 16.15
C LEU A 274 -0.02 -6.04 16.17
N SER A 275 -1.14 -6.73 16.40
CA SER A 275 -1.18 -8.19 16.30
C SER A 275 -0.95 -8.65 14.85
N GLY A 276 -1.48 -7.92 13.85
CA GLY A 276 -1.17 -8.16 12.45
C GLY A 276 0.31 -8.04 12.14
N ARG A 277 0.99 -7.01 12.65
CA ARG A 277 2.45 -6.86 12.50
C ARG A 277 3.22 -8.04 13.09
N THR A 278 2.81 -8.50 14.27
CA THR A 278 3.41 -9.62 14.97
C THR A 278 3.30 -10.90 14.14
N ILE A 279 2.12 -11.18 13.55
CA ILE A 279 1.89 -12.33 12.67
C ILE A 279 2.73 -12.25 11.39
N VAL A 280 2.84 -11.06 10.76
CA VAL A 280 3.67 -10.89 9.55
C VAL A 280 5.15 -11.08 9.85
N LYS A 281 5.63 -10.61 11.01
CA LYS A 281 7.02 -10.85 11.43
C LYS A 281 7.29 -12.33 11.66
N HIS A 282 6.37 -13.03 12.32
CA HIS A 282 6.47 -14.48 12.47
C HIS A 282 6.54 -15.20 11.13
N MET A 283 5.62 -14.89 10.22
CA MET A 283 5.62 -15.43 8.85
C MET A 283 6.98 -15.20 8.17
N SER A 284 7.51 -13.98 8.25
CA SER A 284 8.80 -13.64 7.66
C SER A 284 9.96 -14.42 8.30
N ALA A 285 9.93 -14.57 9.61
CA ALA A 285 10.95 -15.32 10.38
C ALA A 285 10.91 -16.82 10.07
N GLU A 286 9.73 -17.42 9.95
CA GLU A 286 9.60 -18.84 9.58
C GLU A 286 10.01 -19.09 8.13
N VAL A 287 9.66 -18.21 7.19
CA VAL A 287 10.16 -18.29 5.81
C VAL A 287 11.69 -18.26 5.80
N ASN A 288 12.31 -17.35 6.55
CA ASN A 288 13.76 -17.30 6.66
C ASN A 288 14.34 -18.58 7.30
N LYS A 289 13.71 -19.08 8.35
CA LYS A 289 14.14 -20.29 9.06
C LYS A 289 14.07 -21.54 8.17
N VAL A 290 13.02 -21.69 7.37
CA VAL A 290 12.89 -22.81 6.41
C VAL A 290 14.01 -22.77 5.39
N ILE A 291 14.42 -21.58 4.92
CA ILE A 291 15.44 -21.42 3.90
C ILE A 291 16.87 -21.46 4.47
N THR A 292 17.12 -20.80 5.61
CA THR A 292 18.48 -20.56 6.14
C THR A 292 18.77 -21.32 7.44
N GLY A 293 17.75 -21.89 8.10
CA GLY A 293 17.85 -22.50 9.41
C GLY A 293 17.74 -21.51 10.58
N THR A 294 17.64 -20.20 10.33
CA THR A 294 17.63 -19.16 11.37
C THR A 294 16.27 -18.44 11.42
N TYR A 295 15.66 -18.41 12.60
CA TYR A 295 14.42 -17.65 12.83
C TYR A 295 14.75 -16.16 12.97
N ASP A 296 14.53 -15.40 11.89
CA ASP A 296 14.79 -13.96 11.83
C ASP A 296 13.91 -13.30 10.75
N HIS A 297 13.06 -12.37 11.15
CA HIS A 297 12.12 -11.70 10.25
C HIS A 297 12.76 -10.67 9.29
N VAL A 298 14.05 -10.37 9.48
CA VAL A 298 14.88 -9.55 8.58
C VAL A 298 16.09 -10.35 8.07
N GLY A 299 16.07 -11.68 8.24
CA GLY A 299 17.15 -12.59 7.91
C GLY A 299 17.52 -12.60 6.42
N GLU A 300 18.54 -13.38 6.08
CA GLU A 300 19.21 -13.33 4.77
C GLU A 300 18.26 -13.54 3.59
N SER A 301 17.34 -14.49 3.69
CA SER A 301 16.39 -14.80 2.60
C SER A 301 15.27 -13.77 2.44
N VAL A 302 14.96 -12.96 3.47
CA VAL A 302 13.88 -11.95 3.43
C VAL A 302 14.37 -10.70 2.72
N ILE A 303 13.68 -10.31 1.65
CA ILE A 303 14.00 -9.10 0.85
C ILE A 303 13.18 -7.92 1.33
N TYR A 304 11.86 -8.11 1.51
CA TYR A 304 10.92 -7.04 1.83
C TYR A 304 9.64 -7.57 2.48
N GLY A 305 9.02 -6.79 3.37
CA GLY A 305 7.71 -7.07 3.94
C GLY A 305 6.80 -5.85 3.85
N ASP A 306 5.55 -6.04 3.44
CA ASP A 306 4.56 -4.95 3.32
C ASP A 306 3.18 -5.37 3.81
N THR A 307 2.79 -4.88 4.95
CA THR A 307 1.45 -5.01 5.54
C THR A 307 1.05 -6.47 5.87
N ASP A 308 0.87 -7.31 4.88
CA ASP A 308 0.38 -8.69 4.93
C ASP A 308 1.22 -9.67 4.11
N SER A 309 2.27 -9.17 3.45
CA SER A 309 3.12 -9.97 2.55
C SER A 309 4.59 -9.92 2.92
N VAL A 310 5.30 -11.00 2.61
CA VAL A 310 6.76 -11.10 2.64
C VAL A 310 7.28 -11.48 1.27
N TYR A 311 8.34 -10.81 0.83
CA TYR A 311 9.12 -11.11 -0.39
C TYR A 311 10.44 -11.72 0.03
N PHE A 312 10.80 -12.84 -0.55
CA PHE A 312 11.99 -13.63 -0.16
C PHE A 312 12.66 -14.27 -1.37
N SER A 313 13.89 -14.74 -1.18
CA SER A 313 14.63 -15.53 -2.16
C SER A 313 15.48 -16.59 -1.47
N ALA A 314 15.38 -17.81 -1.94
CA ALA A 314 16.26 -18.90 -1.53
C ALA A 314 17.58 -18.94 -2.36
N TYR A 315 17.63 -18.22 -3.48
CA TYR A 315 18.75 -18.26 -4.41
C TYR A 315 20.09 -17.86 -3.78
N PRO A 316 20.20 -16.78 -2.98
CA PRO A 316 21.49 -16.44 -2.34
C PRO A 316 22.05 -17.56 -1.47
N THR A 317 21.20 -18.19 -0.65
CA THR A 317 21.59 -19.28 0.26
C THR A 317 21.98 -20.57 -0.48
N LEU A 318 21.30 -20.86 -1.61
CA LEU A 318 21.49 -22.10 -2.36
C LEU A 318 22.47 -21.97 -3.54
N ARG A 319 22.99 -20.76 -3.78
CA ARG A 319 23.77 -20.42 -4.97
C ARG A 319 24.93 -21.40 -5.24
N ASP A 320 25.72 -21.69 -4.22
CA ASP A 320 26.89 -22.56 -4.37
C ASP A 320 26.50 -23.98 -4.78
N GLN A 321 25.38 -24.50 -4.28
CA GLN A 321 24.85 -25.83 -4.63
C GLN A 321 24.25 -25.84 -6.03
N ILE A 322 23.61 -24.74 -6.43
CA ILE A 322 23.07 -24.55 -7.79
C ILE A 322 24.21 -24.49 -8.81
N ASP A 323 25.24 -23.69 -8.54
CA ASP A 323 26.39 -23.50 -9.42
C ASP A 323 27.22 -24.81 -9.58
N LYS A 324 27.21 -25.67 -8.55
CA LYS A 324 27.82 -27.02 -8.61
C LYS A 324 26.93 -28.07 -9.29
N GLY A 325 25.68 -27.73 -9.63
CA GLY A 325 24.71 -28.67 -10.20
C GLY A 325 24.13 -29.69 -9.20
N GLU A 326 24.31 -29.47 -7.90
CA GLU A 326 23.78 -30.33 -6.82
C GLU A 326 22.26 -30.19 -6.68
N ILE A 327 21.73 -28.99 -7.00
CA ILE A 327 20.29 -28.67 -6.99
C ILE A 327 19.86 -28.28 -8.40
N PRO A 328 18.88 -28.98 -8.99
CA PRO A 328 18.33 -28.60 -10.28
C PRO A 328 17.53 -27.30 -10.16
N TRP A 329 17.95 -26.24 -10.85
CA TRP A 329 17.35 -24.92 -10.76
C TRP A 329 16.63 -24.56 -12.07
N SER A 330 15.31 -24.52 -12.01
CA SER A 330 14.43 -24.14 -13.12
C SER A 330 13.23 -23.37 -12.58
N LYS A 331 12.49 -22.68 -13.44
CA LYS A 331 11.28 -21.96 -13.05
C LYS A 331 10.28 -22.84 -12.32
N ASP A 332 10.07 -24.07 -12.78
CA ASP A 332 9.11 -25.02 -12.19
C ASP A 332 9.60 -25.55 -10.83
N ASN A 333 10.90 -25.83 -10.71
CA ASN A 333 11.50 -26.26 -9.44
C ASN A 333 11.43 -25.14 -8.39
N VAL A 334 11.63 -23.88 -8.79
CA VAL A 334 11.51 -22.74 -7.88
C VAL A 334 10.06 -22.54 -7.42
N ILE A 335 9.07 -22.71 -8.30
CA ILE A 335 7.65 -22.68 -7.91
C ILE A 335 7.39 -23.75 -6.84
N THR A 336 7.80 -25.00 -7.11
CA THR A 336 7.61 -26.13 -6.18
C THR A 336 8.29 -25.86 -4.84
N LEU A 337 9.53 -25.39 -4.85
CA LEU A 337 10.28 -25.04 -3.64
C LEU A 337 9.55 -23.97 -2.81
N TYR A 338 9.05 -22.92 -3.46
CA TYR A 338 8.39 -21.83 -2.76
C TYR A 338 7.00 -22.19 -2.26
N ASP A 339 6.30 -23.11 -2.94
CA ASP A 339 5.07 -23.71 -2.40
C ASP A 339 5.36 -24.49 -1.11
N GLN A 340 6.43 -25.31 -1.08
CA GLN A 340 6.87 -26.03 0.12
C GLN A 340 7.29 -25.10 1.27
N VAL A 341 8.00 -24.01 0.97
CA VAL A 341 8.35 -22.99 1.98
C VAL A 341 7.09 -22.37 2.59
N CYS A 342 6.09 -22.06 1.77
CA CYS A 342 4.83 -21.47 2.24
C CYS A 342 4.01 -22.49 3.06
N GLU A 343 3.97 -23.76 2.67
CA GLU A 343 3.31 -24.81 3.45
C GLU A 343 3.95 -24.99 4.82
N ALA A 344 5.28 -25.11 4.87
CA ALA A 344 6.02 -25.22 6.12
C ALA A 344 5.81 -24.03 7.06
N ALA A 345 5.76 -22.82 6.53
CA ALA A 345 5.45 -21.63 7.32
C ALA A 345 4.00 -21.63 7.84
N ASN A 346 3.04 -22.08 7.04
CA ASN A 346 1.64 -22.19 7.46
C ASN A 346 1.42 -23.16 8.63
N GLU A 347 2.15 -24.26 8.67
CA GLU A 347 2.05 -25.25 9.76
C GLU A 347 2.40 -24.66 11.13
N THR A 348 3.12 -23.55 11.17
CA THR A 348 3.56 -22.93 12.44
C THR A 348 2.52 -21.98 13.04
N PHE A 349 1.56 -21.47 12.25
CA PHE A 349 0.63 -20.43 12.71
C PHE A 349 -0.24 -20.88 13.89
N GLU A 350 -0.69 -22.12 13.94
CA GLU A 350 -1.54 -22.61 15.05
C GLU A 350 -0.82 -22.49 16.38
N LYS A 351 0.40 -23.03 16.43
CA LYS A 351 1.22 -22.97 17.65
C LYS A 351 1.56 -21.51 18.00
N PHE A 352 1.98 -20.76 17.02
CA PHE A 352 2.33 -19.34 17.19
C PHE A 352 1.16 -18.51 17.75
N MET A 353 -0.04 -18.65 17.20
CA MET A 353 -1.22 -17.93 17.67
C MET A 353 -1.59 -18.30 19.12
N TYR A 354 -1.36 -19.54 19.51
CA TYR A 354 -1.55 -19.98 20.89
C TYR A 354 -0.48 -19.35 21.80
N ASP A 355 0.80 -19.49 21.48
CA ASP A 355 1.92 -19.03 22.29
C ASP A 355 1.92 -17.49 22.44
N ALA A 356 1.65 -16.76 21.34
CA ALA A 356 1.71 -15.31 21.33
C ALA A 356 0.45 -14.62 21.91
N PHE A 357 -0.74 -15.20 21.71
CA PHE A 357 -2.01 -14.53 22.01
C PHE A 357 -2.96 -15.36 22.88
N HIS A 358 -2.60 -16.58 23.25
CA HIS A 358 -3.50 -17.57 23.86
C HIS A 358 -4.75 -17.83 22.99
N CYS A 359 -4.58 -17.77 21.66
CA CYS A 359 -5.65 -17.99 20.70
C CYS A 359 -5.84 -19.48 20.47
N PRO A 360 -7.03 -20.06 20.77
CA PRO A 360 -7.25 -21.48 20.62
C PRO A 360 -7.31 -21.89 19.14
N LYS A 361 -6.98 -23.16 18.85
CA LYS A 361 -7.02 -23.77 17.50
C LYS A 361 -8.31 -23.48 16.74
N SER A 362 -9.45 -23.57 17.42
CA SER A 362 -10.78 -23.31 16.82
C SER A 362 -10.98 -21.89 16.27
N ARG A 363 -10.06 -20.98 16.58
CA ARG A 363 -10.07 -19.57 16.12
C ARG A 363 -8.86 -19.23 15.27
N SER A 364 -7.70 -19.85 15.50
CA SER A 364 -6.46 -19.56 14.79
C SER A 364 -6.44 -20.11 13.34
N ASP A 365 -7.30 -21.06 12.99
CA ASP A 365 -7.44 -21.65 11.67
C ASP A 365 -7.73 -20.66 10.53
N VAL A 366 -8.16 -19.45 10.88
CA VAL A 366 -8.40 -18.37 9.92
C VAL A 366 -7.13 -17.64 9.50
N ILE A 367 -6.04 -17.82 10.25
CA ILE A 367 -4.72 -17.24 9.92
C ILE A 367 -4.02 -18.23 8.99
N ALA A 368 -3.99 -17.87 7.73
CA ALA A 368 -3.35 -18.65 6.69
C ALA A 368 -2.79 -17.72 5.61
N ALA A 369 -1.69 -18.12 5.02
CA ALA A 369 -1.06 -17.39 3.93
C ALA A 369 -0.87 -18.30 2.71
N GLY A 370 -0.83 -17.70 1.53
CA GLY A 370 -0.60 -18.36 0.27
C GLY A 370 0.61 -17.79 -0.47
N ARG A 371 1.21 -18.59 -1.35
CA ARG A 371 2.18 -18.07 -2.31
C ARG A 371 1.43 -17.20 -3.32
N GLU A 372 1.77 -15.92 -3.39
CA GLU A 372 1.15 -14.99 -4.33
C GLU A 372 1.86 -15.00 -5.68
N ILE A 373 3.18 -14.68 -5.69
CA ILE A 373 3.95 -14.62 -6.93
C ILE A 373 5.25 -15.39 -6.84
N VAL A 374 5.75 -15.78 -8.04
CA VAL A 374 7.16 -16.13 -8.26
C VAL A 374 7.69 -15.26 -9.42
N ALA A 375 8.83 -14.61 -9.19
CA ALA A 375 9.45 -13.70 -10.13
C ALA A 375 10.90 -14.12 -10.44
N GLN A 376 11.31 -13.92 -11.68
CA GLN A 376 12.68 -14.20 -12.09
C GLN A 376 13.66 -13.21 -11.46
N SER A 377 13.24 -11.94 -11.39
CA SER A 377 14.02 -10.84 -10.82
C SER A 377 13.11 -9.78 -10.22
N GLY A 378 13.66 -8.93 -9.36
CA GLY A 378 12.95 -7.80 -8.80
C GLY A 378 13.89 -6.71 -8.32
N LEU A 379 13.53 -5.47 -8.60
CA LEU A 379 14.23 -4.26 -8.20
C LEU A 379 13.52 -3.64 -7.00
N TYR A 380 14.22 -3.57 -5.86
CA TYR A 380 13.70 -3.01 -4.62
C TYR A 380 14.43 -1.71 -4.27
N ILE A 381 13.70 -0.60 -4.18
CA ILE A 381 14.27 0.75 -4.04
C ILE A 381 14.07 1.26 -2.62
N THR A 382 12.84 1.30 -2.15
CA THR A 382 12.47 1.73 -0.80
C THR A 382 11.06 1.22 -0.46
N LYS A 383 10.58 1.51 0.74
CA LYS A 383 9.23 1.12 1.18
C LYS A 383 8.18 1.50 0.12
N LYS A 384 7.36 0.53 -0.29
CA LYS A 384 6.28 0.66 -1.28
C LYS A 384 6.73 1.10 -2.69
N ARG A 385 8.04 0.97 -2.99
CA ARG A 385 8.60 1.29 -4.31
C ARG A 385 9.51 0.16 -4.77
N TYR A 386 8.95 -0.73 -5.58
CA TYR A 386 9.62 -1.91 -6.14
C TYR A 386 8.98 -2.36 -7.44
N ALA A 387 9.69 -3.20 -8.17
CA ALA A 387 9.14 -3.92 -9.32
C ALA A 387 9.68 -5.35 -9.39
N ALA A 388 8.93 -6.26 -9.99
CA ALA A 388 9.34 -7.64 -10.20
C ALA A 388 8.89 -8.15 -11.57
N LEU A 389 9.69 -8.99 -12.19
CA LEU A 389 9.37 -9.72 -13.43
C LEU A 389 8.75 -11.07 -13.05
N VAL A 390 7.43 -11.08 -12.94
CA VAL A 390 6.66 -12.20 -12.44
C VAL A 390 6.36 -13.20 -13.56
N TYR A 391 6.64 -14.49 -13.32
CA TYR A 391 6.33 -15.56 -14.26
C TYR A 391 5.27 -16.55 -13.76
N ASP A 392 4.94 -16.52 -12.46
CA ASP A 392 3.81 -17.26 -11.90
C ASP A 392 3.04 -16.40 -10.89
N ILE A 393 1.70 -16.46 -10.94
CA ILE A 393 0.78 -15.79 -10.01
C ILE A 393 -0.23 -16.82 -9.53
N GLU A 394 -0.20 -17.16 -8.24
CA GLU A 394 -1.13 -18.11 -7.60
C GLU A 394 -1.28 -19.45 -8.36
N GLY A 395 -0.18 -19.95 -8.96
CA GLY A 395 -0.15 -21.19 -9.74
C GLY A 395 -0.48 -21.02 -11.23
N PHE A 396 -0.68 -19.79 -11.71
CA PHE A 396 -0.91 -19.51 -13.13
C PHE A 396 0.34 -18.90 -13.77
N ARG A 397 0.88 -19.60 -14.78
CA ARG A 397 2.05 -19.10 -15.54
C ARG A 397 1.67 -17.88 -16.36
N SER A 398 2.50 -16.85 -16.30
CA SER A 398 2.36 -15.58 -17.05
C SER A 398 3.47 -15.39 -18.10
N ASP A 399 4.43 -16.28 -18.18
CA ASP A 399 5.51 -16.29 -19.17
C ASP A 399 5.23 -17.29 -20.32
N SER A 400 5.95 -17.11 -21.43
CA SER A 400 5.97 -17.98 -22.60
C SER A 400 7.34 -17.93 -23.26
N GLU A 401 7.56 -18.68 -24.36
CA GLU A 401 8.83 -18.64 -25.10
C GLU A 401 9.19 -17.22 -25.56
N ASP A 402 8.20 -16.42 -25.97
CA ASP A 402 8.40 -15.05 -26.48
C ASP A 402 8.18 -13.96 -25.42
N ASN A 403 7.77 -14.33 -24.20
CA ASN A 403 7.44 -13.38 -23.14
C ASN A 403 8.07 -13.80 -21.82
N PRO A 404 9.02 -13.02 -21.25
CA PRO A 404 9.69 -13.38 -20.01
C PRO A 404 8.79 -13.38 -18.77
N GLY A 405 7.59 -12.82 -18.88
CA GLY A 405 6.63 -12.69 -17.77
C GLY A 405 6.01 -11.30 -17.71
N LYS A 406 5.29 -11.03 -16.63
CA LYS A 406 4.57 -9.80 -16.39
C LYS A 406 5.31 -8.89 -15.40
N VAL A 407 5.53 -7.63 -15.75
CA VAL A 407 6.11 -6.64 -14.83
C VAL A 407 5.04 -6.18 -13.82
N LYS A 408 5.23 -6.53 -12.54
CA LYS A 408 4.50 -5.98 -11.38
C LYS A 408 5.31 -4.80 -10.84
N ALA A 409 4.79 -3.57 -10.95
CA ALA A 409 5.48 -2.36 -10.49
C ALA A 409 4.60 -1.59 -9.51
N MET A 410 5.14 -1.26 -8.33
CA MET A 410 4.45 -0.58 -7.25
C MET A 410 5.16 0.74 -6.90
N GLY A 411 4.39 1.82 -6.79
CA GLY A 411 4.86 3.13 -6.33
C GLY A 411 5.92 3.82 -7.19
N LEU A 412 6.23 3.29 -8.38
CA LEU A 412 7.24 3.81 -9.28
C LEU A 412 6.68 4.93 -10.19
N ASP A 413 7.57 5.81 -10.61
CA ASP A 413 7.23 6.99 -11.42
C ASP A 413 6.57 6.64 -12.78
N LEU A 414 6.86 5.47 -13.34
CA LEU A 414 6.23 4.97 -14.57
C LEU A 414 4.71 4.75 -14.47
N ARG A 415 4.15 4.72 -13.26
CA ARG A 415 2.70 4.58 -13.00
C ARG A 415 2.05 5.85 -12.49
N ARG A 416 2.82 6.92 -12.31
CA ARG A 416 2.32 8.17 -11.72
C ARG A 416 1.75 9.11 -12.78
N SER A 417 0.60 9.70 -12.46
CA SER A 417 -0.08 10.67 -13.35
C SER A 417 0.65 12.01 -13.52
N ASP A 418 1.67 12.29 -12.70
CA ASP A 418 2.51 13.48 -12.78
C ASP A 418 3.84 13.25 -13.54
N THR A 419 3.98 12.10 -14.18
CA THR A 419 5.06 11.78 -15.11
C THR A 419 4.55 11.87 -16.55
N PRO A 420 5.23 12.56 -17.47
CA PRO A 420 4.84 12.60 -18.88
C PRO A 420 4.76 11.22 -19.51
N VAL A 421 3.84 11.02 -20.46
CA VAL A 421 3.59 9.69 -21.07
C VAL A 421 4.84 9.13 -21.74
N PHE A 422 5.59 9.96 -22.49
CA PHE A 422 6.85 9.52 -23.11
C PHE A 422 7.87 9.04 -22.09
N MET A 423 7.93 9.71 -20.91
CA MET A 423 8.83 9.30 -19.83
C MET A 423 8.33 8.03 -19.15
N GLN A 424 7.01 7.83 -19.00
CA GLN A 424 6.45 6.57 -18.47
C GLN A 424 6.81 5.39 -19.38
N GLN A 425 6.74 5.58 -20.70
CA GLN A 425 7.11 4.56 -21.70
C GLN A 425 8.60 4.22 -21.58
N PHE A 426 9.45 5.23 -21.58
CA PHE A 426 10.90 5.04 -21.42
C PHE A 426 11.27 4.36 -20.11
N LEU A 427 10.70 4.80 -18.98
CA LEU A 427 10.95 4.14 -17.68
C LEU A 427 10.47 2.70 -17.66
N SER A 428 9.40 2.37 -18.38
CA SER A 428 8.90 0.99 -18.49
C SER A 428 9.83 0.11 -19.32
N GLU A 429 10.36 0.64 -20.41
CA GLU A 429 11.40 -0.01 -21.24
C GLU A 429 12.67 -0.25 -20.42
N LEU A 430 13.18 0.80 -19.78
CA LEU A 430 14.39 0.74 -18.96
C LEU A 430 14.24 -0.25 -17.78
N LEU A 431 13.10 -0.25 -17.12
CA LEU A 431 12.80 -1.20 -16.06
C LEU A 431 12.84 -2.64 -16.57
N LEU A 432 12.27 -2.90 -17.75
CA LEU A 432 12.30 -4.24 -18.33
C LEU A 432 13.74 -4.67 -18.67
N MET A 433 14.55 -3.76 -19.23
CA MET A 433 15.99 -4.04 -19.49
C MET A 433 16.72 -4.43 -18.21
N VAL A 434 16.49 -3.70 -17.11
CA VAL A 434 17.08 -4.00 -15.79
C VAL A 434 16.60 -5.35 -15.26
N LEU A 435 15.29 -5.62 -15.31
CA LEU A 435 14.71 -6.87 -14.81
C LEU A 435 15.07 -8.10 -15.64
N THR A 436 15.39 -7.93 -16.93
CA THR A 436 15.89 -8.99 -17.81
C THR A 436 17.42 -9.08 -17.82
N GLU A 437 18.08 -8.30 -16.95
CA GLU A 437 19.55 -8.31 -16.77
C GLU A 437 20.33 -7.96 -18.06
N VAL A 438 19.80 -7.05 -18.86
CA VAL A 438 20.53 -6.48 -20.00
C VAL A 438 21.83 -5.84 -19.49
N PRO A 439 22.97 -6.01 -20.19
CA PRO A 439 24.24 -5.44 -19.77
C PRO A 439 24.18 -3.95 -19.47
N GLN A 440 24.81 -3.51 -18.38
CA GLN A 440 24.84 -2.11 -17.94
C GLN A 440 25.16 -1.12 -19.05
N LYS A 441 26.12 -1.46 -19.93
CA LYS A 441 26.50 -0.62 -21.05
C LYS A 441 25.32 -0.31 -21.98
N GLU A 442 24.55 -1.32 -22.36
CA GLU A 442 23.39 -1.16 -23.24
C GLU A 442 22.29 -0.32 -22.58
N VAL A 443 22.11 -0.47 -21.25
CA VAL A 443 21.20 0.37 -20.47
C VAL A 443 21.63 1.84 -20.50
N LEU A 444 22.93 2.12 -20.33
CA LEU A 444 23.47 3.48 -20.37
C LEU A 444 23.43 4.08 -21.79
N ASP A 445 23.70 3.28 -22.81
CA ASP A 445 23.59 3.68 -24.21
C ASP A 445 22.14 4.09 -24.54
N ARG A 446 21.15 3.32 -24.08
CA ARG A 446 19.72 3.65 -24.26
C ARG A 446 19.31 4.92 -23.53
N ILE A 447 19.85 5.18 -22.33
CA ILE A 447 19.62 6.43 -21.61
C ILE A 447 20.20 7.61 -22.38
N THR A 448 21.39 7.47 -22.94
CA THR A 448 22.05 8.52 -23.75
C THR A 448 21.23 8.84 -24.99
N GLU A 449 20.73 7.83 -25.69
CA GLU A 449 19.84 8.00 -26.83
C GLU A 449 18.54 8.74 -26.44
N PHE A 450 17.89 8.35 -25.35
CA PHE A 450 16.68 9.03 -24.86
C PHE A 450 16.94 10.49 -24.48
N ARG A 451 18.10 10.83 -23.93
CA ARG A 451 18.48 12.23 -23.66
C ARG A 451 18.54 13.05 -24.94
N LYS A 452 19.03 12.46 -26.03
CA LYS A 452 19.03 13.10 -27.35
C LYS A 452 17.61 13.28 -27.88
N GLU A 453 16.78 12.23 -27.84
CA GLU A 453 15.35 12.32 -28.20
C GLU A 453 14.62 13.40 -27.42
N PHE A 454 14.92 13.55 -26.14
CA PHE A 454 14.35 14.59 -25.27
C PHE A 454 14.86 15.99 -25.68
N SER A 455 16.14 16.14 -25.97
CA SER A 455 16.73 17.41 -26.42
C SER A 455 16.08 17.92 -27.69
N ASP A 456 15.76 17.04 -28.62
CA ASP A 456 15.17 17.37 -29.94
C ASP A 456 13.69 17.78 -29.85
N ARG A 457 13.01 17.56 -28.69
CA ARG A 457 11.62 17.97 -28.49
C ARG A 457 11.49 19.48 -28.33
N PRO A 458 10.36 20.07 -28.79
CA PRO A 458 10.04 21.45 -28.46
C PRO A 458 9.97 21.69 -26.94
N GLY A 459 10.40 22.87 -26.49
CA GLY A 459 10.44 23.20 -25.06
C GLY A 459 9.10 23.03 -24.33
N TRP A 460 7.98 23.34 -24.97
CA TRP A 460 6.64 23.17 -24.39
C TRP A 460 6.21 21.70 -24.21
N GLU A 461 6.77 20.77 -24.95
CA GLU A 461 6.50 19.34 -24.80
C GLU A 461 7.29 18.69 -23.67
N LYS A 462 8.31 19.37 -23.15
CA LYS A 462 9.20 18.91 -22.08
C LYS A 462 8.66 19.15 -20.66
N GLY A 463 7.41 19.60 -20.52
CA GLY A 463 6.81 19.92 -19.23
C GLY A 463 6.30 18.72 -18.45
N SER A 464 6.05 18.90 -17.15
CA SER A 464 5.50 17.89 -16.25
C SER A 464 3.99 18.04 -16.06
N PRO A 465 3.19 16.96 -16.15
CA PRO A 465 1.77 17.01 -15.83
C PRO A 465 1.56 17.31 -14.33
N LYS A 466 0.65 18.23 -14.04
CA LYS A 466 0.21 18.57 -12.68
C LYS A 466 -1.28 18.87 -12.67
N ARG A 467 -1.87 19.00 -11.49
CA ARG A 467 -3.25 19.44 -11.32
C ARG A 467 -3.25 20.83 -10.67
N ALA A 468 -3.87 21.79 -11.32
CA ALA A 468 -4.04 23.14 -10.81
C ALA A 468 -5.16 23.16 -9.76
N ASN A 469 -4.81 23.40 -8.49
CA ASN A 469 -5.75 23.43 -7.39
C ASN A 469 -5.61 24.72 -6.57
N LYS A 470 -6.72 25.24 -6.06
CA LYS A 470 -6.77 26.42 -5.18
C LYS A 470 -6.22 27.71 -5.82
N ILE A 471 -6.34 27.86 -7.15
CA ILE A 471 -5.87 29.07 -7.86
C ILE A 471 -6.50 30.31 -7.25
N GLY A 472 -7.84 30.39 -7.18
CA GLY A 472 -8.55 31.54 -6.63
C GLY A 472 -8.25 31.80 -5.14
N HIS A 473 -7.90 30.79 -4.38
CA HIS A 473 -7.46 30.97 -2.99
C HIS A 473 -6.10 31.70 -2.93
N TYR A 474 -5.13 31.27 -3.71
CA TYR A 474 -3.79 31.88 -3.71
C TYR A 474 -3.78 33.26 -4.35
N GLN A 475 -4.62 33.52 -5.38
CA GLN A 475 -4.79 34.86 -5.95
C GLN A 475 -5.31 35.85 -4.89
N ARG A 476 -6.34 35.48 -4.14
CA ARG A 476 -6.87 36.31 -3.03
C ARG A 476 -5.85 36.53 -1.91
N LEU A 477 -5.03 35.54 -1.61
CA LEU A 477 -3.94 35.71 -0.63
C LEU A 477 -2.87 36.70 -1.15
N GLU A 478 -2.54 36.63 -2.42
CA GLU A 478 -1.59 37.53 -3.06
C GLU A 478 -2.10 38.97 -3.10
N GLU A 479 -3.38 39.18 -3.41
CA GLU A 479 -4.03 40.50 -3.35
C GLU A 479 -4.02 41.11 -1.93
N LYS A 480 -4.17 40.28 -0.90
CA LYS A 480 -4.20 40.74 0.51
C LYS A 480 -2.82 40.96 1.11
N GLN A 481 -1.82 40.18 0.74
CA GLN A 481 -0.51 40.11 1.39
C GLN A 481 0.65 40.55 0.50
N GLY A 482 0.40 40.93 -0.76
CA GLY A 482 1.38 41.34 -1.76
C GLY A 482 2.15 40.17 -2.38
N LYS A 483 2.53 39.12 -1.63
CA LYS A 483 3.22 37.95 -2.13
C LYS A 483 2.77 36.71 -1.33
N ALA A 484 2.15 35.73 -1.98
CA ALA A 484 1.77 34.48 -1.36
C ALA A 484 2.80 33.37 -1.65
N ASN A 485 3.14 32.61 -0.61
CA ASN A 485 3.88 31.36 -0.80
C ASN A 485 2.92 30.31 -1.36
N MET A 486 3.06 29.97 -2.65
CA MET A 486 2.20 29.02 -3.35
C MET A 486 2.99 27.94 -4.06
N PRO A 487 2.39 26.75 -4.29
CA PRO A 487 3.02 25.69 -5.08
C PRO A 487 3.38 26.16 -6.49
N GLY A 488 4.56 25.72 -7.00
CA GLY A 488 5.07 26.17 -8.30
C GLY A 488 4.12 25.94 -9.48
N HIS A 489 3.36 24.84 -9.47
CA HIS A 489 2.37 24.57 -10.52
C HIS A 489 1.15 25.50 -10.48
N VAL A 490 0.76 26.01 -9.30
CA VAL A 490 -0.28 27.01 -9.17
C VAL A 490 0.23 28.35 -9.71
N ARG A 491 1.46 28.74 -9.34
CA ARG A 491 2.12 29.93 -9.91
C ARG A 491 2.20 29.85 -11.44
N ALA A 492 2.62 28.73 -11.98
CA ALA A 492 2.71 28.51 -13.42
C ALA A 492 1.34 28.64 -14.13
N SER A 493 0.26 28.17 -13.49
CA SER A 493 -1.10 28.30 -13.99
C SER A 493 -1.58 29.76 -14.00
N ILE A 494 -1.28 30.53 -12.94
CA ILE A 494 -1.56 31.97 -12.88
C ILE A 494 -0.78 32.73 -13.94
N ASN A 495 0.49 32.38 -14.16
CA ASN A 495 1.32 32.98 -15.21
C ASN A 495 0.75 32.75 -16.61
N TRP A 496 0.22 31.55 -16.92
CA TRP A 496 -0.50 31.30 -18.18
C TRP A 496 -1.70 32.24 -18.34
N ASN A 497 -2.58 32.34 -17.35
CA ASN A 497 -3.76 33.17 -17.41
C ASN A 497 -3.40 34.65 -17.58
N THR A 498 -2.28 35.09 -16.99
CA THR A 498 -1.76 36.46 -17.13
C THR A 498 -1.21 36.68 -18.54
N LEU A 499 -0.34 35.79 -19.02
CA LEU A 499 0.24 35.88 -20.37
C LEU A 499 -0.80 35.82 -21.46
N LYS A 500 -1.80 34.95 -21.33
CA LYS A 500 -2.97 34.88 -22.25
C LYS A 500 -3.64 36.25 -22.37
N ARG A 501 -3.90 36.92 -21.24
CA ARG A 501 -4.50 38.27 -21.23
C ARG A 501 -3.58 39.33 -21.82
N MET A 502 -2.30 39.30 -21.50
CA MET A 502 -1.31 40.23 -22.03
C MET A 502 -1.16 40.13 -23.55
N ASN A 503 -1.28 38.93 -24.12
CA ASN A 503 -1.21 38.70 -25.56
C ASN A 503 -2.57 38.86 -26.28
N GLY A 504 -3.63 39.26 -25.56
CA GLY A 504 -4.97 39.41 -26.14
C GLY A 504 -5.58 38.11 -26.68
N ASP A 505 -5.10 36.96 -26.21
CA ASP A 505 -5.55 35.66 -26.65
C ASP A 505 -6.95 35.34 -26.09
N LYS A 506 -7.95 35.31 -26.96
CA LYS A 506 -9.34 35.05 -26.62
C LYS A 506 -9.76 33.59 -26.87
N TYR A 507 -8.90 32.77 -27.46
CA TYR A 507 -9.24 31.42 -27.93
C TYR A 507 -8.75 30.33 -27.00
N SER A 508 -7.57 30.48 -26.41
CA SER A 508 -7.02 29.51 -25.48
C SER A 508 -7.84 29.43 -24.20
N GLN A 509 -7.86 28.28 -23.57
CA GLN A 509 -8.58 28.06 -22.32
C GLN A 509 -7.91 28.79 -21.14
N GLU A 510 -8.71 29.35 -20.25
CA GLU A 510 -8.23 29.85 -18.96
C GLU A 510 -8.09 28.68 -17.99
N ILE A 511 -6.96 28.57 -17.28
CA ILE A 511 -6.75 27.52 -16.29
C ILE A 511 -7.55 27.84 -15.03
N VAL A 512 -8.44 26.93 -14.64
CA VAL A 512 -9.26 27.01 -13.43
C VAL A 512 -8.96 25.84 -12.47
N ASP A 513 -9.49 25.92 -11.25
CA ASP A 513 -9.29 24.89 -10.23
C ASP A 513 -9.72 23.50 -10.73
N GLY A 514 -8.86 22.51 -10.47
CA GLY A 514 -9.10 21.11 -10.83
C GLY A 514 -8.57 20.69 -12.20
N MET A 515 -8.23 21.63 -13.08
CA MET A 515 -7.71 21.31 -14.41
C MET A 515 -6.34 20.62 -14.35
N LYS A 516 -6.13 19.70 -15.29
CA LYS A 516 -4.80 19.13 -15.55
C LYS A 516 -4.03 20.08 -16.45
N VAL A 517 -2.76 20.30 -16.10
CA VAL A 517 -1.88 21.23 -16.79
C VAL A 517 -0.51 20.62 -17.02
N ILE A 518 0.18 21.05 -18.05
CA ILE A 518 1.60 20.75 -18.26
C ILE A 518 2.40 21.97 -17.78
N VAL A 519 3.32 21.75 -16.85
CA VAL A 519 4.17 22.80 -16.27
C VAL A 519 5.56 22.76 -16.89
N CYS A 520 5.93 23.85 -17.55
CA CYS A 520 7.25 24.06 -18.14
C CYS A 520 8.07 25.03 -17.31
N LYS A 521 9.39 24.82 -17.23
CA LYS A 521 10.35 25.74 -16.63
C LYS A 521 10.77 26.81 -17.66
N LEU A 522 11.06 27.99 -17.17
CA LEU A 522 11.54 29.11 -17.99
C LEU A 522 12.92 29.56 -17.52
N LYS A 523 13.79 29.90 -18.47
CA LYS A 523 15.03 30.64 -18.24
C LYS A 523 14.70 32.03 -17.68
N GLN A 524 15.73 32.73 -17.17
CA GLN A 524 15.58 34.11 -16.75
C GLN A 524 14.99 34.94 -17.91
N ASN A 525 13.96 35.71 -17.62
CA ASN A 525 13.22 36.51 -18.60
C ASN A 525 12.74 37.82 -17.99
N PRO A 526 12.42 38.86 -18.82
CA PRO A 526 12.02 40.17 -18.36
C PRO A 526 10.77 40.19 -17.45
N LEU A 527 9.92 39.18 -17.53
CA LEU A 527 8.70 39.06 -16.72
C LEU A 527 8.97 38.49 -15.33
N GLY A 528 10.18 37.98 -15.07
CA GLY A 528 10.55 37.33 -13.81
C GLY A 528 9.85 36.02 -13.55
N TYR A 529 9.24 35.38 -14.55
CA TYR A 529 8.57 34.08 -14.42
C TYR A 529 9.58 32.94 -14.50
N THR A 530 9.54 32.03 -13.54
CA THR A 530 10.40 30.84 -13.51
C THR A 530 9.71 29.61 -14.10
N SER A 531 8.41 29.67 -14.31
CA SER A 531 7.62 28.58 -14.86
C SER A 531 6.31 29.09 -15.46
N VAL A 532 5.76 28.34 -16.39
CA VAL A 532 4.45 28.57 -17.01
C VAL A 532 3.76 27.21 -17.21
N ALA A 533 2.44 27.21 -17.21
CA ALA A 533 1.68 25.99 -17.50
C ALA A 533 0.75 26.23 -18.69
N TYR A 534 0.26 25.14 -19.27
CA TYR A 534 -0.86 25.18 -20.22
C TYR A 534 -1.81 23.98 -19.96
N PRO A 535 -3.11 24.09 -20.30
CA PRO A 535 -4.06 23.00 -20.14
C PRO A 535 -3.66 21.78 -20.97
N THR A 536 -3.78 20.55 -20.40
CA THR A 536 -3.45 19.31 -21.14
C THR A 536 -4.36 19.03 -22.32
N ASP A 537 -5.54 19.61 -22.31
CA ASP A 537 -6.57 19.50 -23.34
C ASP A 537 -6.64 20.72 -24.28
N GLU A 538 -5.63 21.60 -24.21
CA GLU A 538 -5.50 22.70 -25.17
C GLU A 538 -5.25 22.15 -26.58
N LEU A 539 -6.19 22.38 -27.48
CA LEU A 539 -6.16 21.83 -28.83
C LEU A 539 -5.04 22.41 -29.70
N ARG A 540 -4.71 23.67 -29.47
CA ARG A 540 -3.67 24.37 -30.22
C ARG A 540 -2.84 25.24 -29.27
N ILE A 541 -1.58 24.89 -29.10
CA ILE A 541 -0.64 25.72 -28.37
C ILE A 541 -0.44 27.04 -29.11
N PRO A 542 -0.74 28.20 -28.48
CA PRO A 542 -0.62 29.48 -29.14
C PRO A 542 0.83 29.85 -29.44
N ASP A 543 1.06 30.61 -30.51
CA ASP A 543 2.42 30.92 -30.98
C ASP A 543 3.20 31.76 -29.94
N TRP A 544 2.53 32.70 -29.25
CA TRP A 544 3.15 33.46 -28.15
C TRP A 544 3.69 32.57 -27.02
N PHE A 545 3.10 31.37 -26.82
CA PHE A 545 3.57 30.43 -25.81
C PHE A 545 4.80 29.66 -26.30
N LYS A 546 4.83 29.28 -27.58
CA LYS A 546 5.95 28.55 -28.18
C LYS A 546 7.24 29.35 -28.20
N GLU A 547 7.14 30.68 -28.24
CA GLU A 547 8.26 31.63 -28.25
C GLU A 547 8.85 31.91 -26.84
N LEU A 548 8.24 31.35 -25.80
CA LEU A 548 8.77 31.55 -24.44
C LEU A 548 10.15 30.89 -24.26
N PRO A 549 11.03 31.50 -23.43
CA PRO A 549 12.38 30.99 -23.21
C PRO A 549 12.37 29.77 -22.27
N PHE A 550 12.06 28.61 -22.79
CA PHE A 550 12.03 27.38 -22.02
C PHE A 550 13.43 26.99 -21.52
N ASP A 551 13.48 26.48 -20.28
CA ASP A 551 14.69 25.98 -19.65
C ASP A 551 14.78 24.46 -19.78
N ASP A 552 15.36 24.02 -20.89
CA ASP A 552 15.52 22.61 -21.22
C ASP A 552 16.36 21.86 -20.18
N SER A 553 17.38 22.51 -19.63
CA SER A 553 18.26 21.91 -18.62
C SER A 553 17.52 21.66 -17.31
N ALA A 554 16.76 22.64 -16.81
CA ALA A 554 15.96 22.49 -15.59
C ALA A 554 14.80 21.48 -15.77
N MET A 555 14.27 21.35 -17.00
CA MET A 555 13.27 20.34 -17.32
C MET A 555 13.90 18.95 -17.43
N ALA A 556 15.07 18.80 -18.04
CA ALA A 556 15.81 17.55 -18.12
C ALA A 556 16.17 17.03 -16.71
N GLU A 557 16.67 17.89 -15.83
CA GLU A 557 16.92 17.55 -14.42
C GLU A 557 15.66 16.98 -13.73
N THR A 558 14.53 17.67 -13.88
CA THR A 558 13.28 17.28 -13.20
C THR A 558 12.66 16.01 -13.78
N ILE A 559 12.69 15.85 -15.10
CA ILE A 559 11.94 14.80 -15.83
C ILE A 559 12.82 13.58 -16.08
N ILE A 560 14.10 13.76 -16.35
CA ILE A 560 15.01 12.66 -16.63
C ILE A 560 15.82 12.31 -15.39
N ASP A 561 16.69 13.20 -14.92
CA ASP A 561 17.68 12.88 -13.88
C ASP A 561 17.03 12.41 -12.59
N ASN A 562 16.09 13.18 -12.05
CA ASN A 562 15.39 12.79 -10.83
C ASN A 562 14.57 11.49 -10.98
N LYS A 563 14.05 11.21 -12.18
CA LYS A 563 13.28 9.97 -12.42
C LYS A 563 14.17 8.76 -12.62
N LEU A 564 15.32 8.93 -13.26
CA LEU A 564 16.34 7.89 -13.38
C LEU A 564 16.93 7.53 -12.02
N ASP A 565 17.32 8.54 -11.24
CA ASP A 565 17.82 8.32 -9.87
C ASP A 565 16.79 7.62 -9.00
N ASN A 566 15.53 8.02 -9.09
CA ASN A 566 14.43 7.38 -8.40
C ASN A 566 14.19 5.91 -8.81
N LEU A 567 14.56 5.50 -10.02
CA LEU A 567 14.32 4.14 -10.53
C LEU A 567 15.54 3.24 -10.40
N ILE A 568 16.68 3.70 -10.88
CA ILE A 568 17.90 2.89 -11.00
C ILE A 568 19.09 3.43 -10.20
N GLY A 569 18.95 4.53 -9.46
CA GLY A 569 20.01 5.06 -8.59
C GLY A 569 20.49 4.05 -7.53
N VAL A 570 19.66 3.06 -7.18
CA VAL A 570 20.01 1.96 -6.27
C VAL A 570 20.99 0.94 -6.88
N LEU A 571 21.24 1.00 -8.20
CA LEU A 571 22.12 0.08 -8.92
C LEU A 571 23.54 0.61 -9.09
N ASP A 572 23.83 1.80 -8.57
CA ASP A 572 25.14 2.47 -8.67
C ASP A 572 25.66 2.62 -10.12
N TYR A 573 24.73 2.80 -11.09
CA TYR A 573 25.10 3.04 -12.47
C TYR A 573 25.68 4.45 -12.65
N PRO A 574 26.74 4.65 -13.46
CA PRO A 574 27.37 5.96 -13.69
C PRO A 574 26.50 6.84 -14.61
N LEU A 575 25.36 7.31 -14.10
CA LEU A 575 24.37 8.10 -14.85
C LEU A 575 24.92 9.44 -15.37
N GLU A 576 25.95 9.99 -14.72
CA GLU A 576 26.61 11.23 -15.17
C GLU A 576 27.31 11.06 -16.53
N ASP A 577 27.80 9.86 -16.86
CA ASP A 577 28.45 9.59 -18.14
C ASP A 577 27.47 9.76 -19.31
N THR A 578 26.18 9.51 -19.08
CA THR A 578 25.13 9.70 -20.09
C THR A 578 24.85 11.17 -20.41
N LYS A 579 25.28 12.12 -19.56
CA LYS A 579 25.16 13.58 -19.77
C LYS A 579 26.29 14.11 -20.62
N GLN A 580 27.50 13.58 -20.46
CA GLN A 580 28.71 14.08 -21.12
C GLN A 580 28.69 13.85 -22.63
N ASN A 581 28.16 12.72 -23.08
CA ASN A 581 28.03 12.40 -24.51
C ASN A 581 27.08 13.32 -25.29
N THR A 582 26.11 13.96 -24.60
CA THR A 582 25.21 14.97 -25.23
C THR A 582 25.87 16.34 -25.38
N THR A 583 26.89 16.65 -24.60
CA THR A 583 27.57 17.96 -24.62
C THR A 583 28.72 17.97 -25.63
N PHE A 584 29.41 16.84 -25.85
CA PHE A 584 30.51 16.76 -26.81
C PHE A 584 30.07 16.74 -28.28
N GLY A 585 28.87 16.19 -28.60
CA GLY A 585 28.32 16.23 -29.95
C GLY A 585 28.04 17.63 -30.49
N SER A 586 27.66 18.57 -29.62
CA SER A 586 27.39 19.97 -30.03
C SER A 586 28.65 20.84 -30.17
N LEU A 587 29.83 20.36 -29.75
CA LEU A 587 31.09 21.10 -29.86
C LEU A 587 31.85 20.77 -31.19
N PHE A 588 31.44 19.75 -31.92
CA PHE A 588 32.10 19.33 -33.18
C PHE A 588 31.27 19.63 -34.44
N GLU A 589 30.12 20.27 -34.36
CA GLU A 589 29.32 20.75 -35.52
C GLU A 589 29.72 22.15 -36.02
N PHE A 590 30.88 22.66 -35.67
CA PHE A 590 31.44 23.85 -36.31
C PHE A 590 32.57 23.46 -37.24
N GLY A 591 32.22 23.13 -38.49
CA GLY A 591 33.21 23.00 -39.54
C GLY A 591 32.80 22.10 -40.70
N GLU A 592 31.82 22.49 -41.50
CA GLU A 592 31.81 22.36 -42.97
C GLU A 592 30.96 23.51 -43.55
#